data_47e93b430c95eacf2ce3fdebccf4e2b8
#
_entry.id   47e93b430c95eacf2ce3fdebccf4e2b8
#
_cell.length_a   1.000
_cell.length_b   1.000
_cell.length_c   1.000
_cell.angle_alpha   90.00
_cell.angle_beta   90.00
_cell.angle_gamma   90.00
#
_symmetry.space_group_name_H-M   'P 1'
#
loop_
_entity.id
_entity.type
_entity.pdbx_description
1 polymer ?
#
loop_
_entity_poly.entity_id
_entity_poly.type
_entity_poly.pdbx_seq_one_letter_code
_entity_poly.pdbx_strand_id
1 'polypeptide(L)'
;MSQLLGKATLLRCPPGTSLQDEGRLSGAQYGIPTSGAMDQKSFHWANHILQNTGNPVALEMAQPGLRIQFDQDCQISLAGAKVLASINQTPLSNSSLISIAAGDLLEIGAFLSGSRLYLCIQGGFQVERHLGSGSDFESVSSTSKRSASEVLTYVAFPQLNSLRAKPKWETSWFESPEIEAYRGADWELLSSAQQKLIGSKTFHLSKLSNRMGIQLEELVPNQLEELPTNPVFPGTVQLTPGGKMIVLMRDAGVTGGYPRILLLTEDGQSKLAQKRAGDPIRFQLIETITG
;
A
#
# COMPACT_ATOMS: atom_id res chain seq x y z
N MET A 1 1.72 -32.30 -13.98
CA MET A 1 0.28 -32.07 -13.82
C MET A 1 0.00 -30.62 -14.15
N SER A 2 -0.93 -30.32 -15.07
CA SER A 2 -1.35 -28.94 -15.34
C SER A 2 -2.02 -28.38 -14.08
N GLN A 3 -1.59 -27.22 -13.62
CA GLN A 3 -2.26 -26.51 -12.51
C GLN A 3 -3.69 -26.15 -12.96
N LEU A 4 -4.68 -26.42 -12.10
CA LEU A 4 -6.04 -25.98 -12.34
C LEU A 4 -6.09 -24.46 -12.13
N LEU A 5 -6.55 -23.72 -13.14
CA LEU A 5 -6.73 -22.28 -13.04
C LEU A 5 -8.18 -21.94 -12.70
N GLY A 6 -8.35 -21.09 -11.70
CA GLY A 6 -9.62 -20.47 -11.35
C GLY A 6 -9.69 -19.03 -11.89
N LYS A 7 -10.92 -18.52 -11.95
CA LYS A 7 -11.26 -17.17 -12.39
C LYS A 7 -12.01 -16.44 -11.28
N ALA A 8 -11.57 -15.23 -10.97
CA ALA A 8 -12.23 -14.32 -10.06
C ALA A 8 -12.78 -13.14 -10.86
N THR A 9 -14.10 -13.04 -10.97
CA THR A 9 -14.77 -12.00 -11.76
C THR A 9 -15.10 -10.81 -10.88
N LEU A 10 -14.61 -9.62 -11.22
CA LEU A 10 -14.94 -8.36 -10.54
C LEU A 10 -16.33 -7.91 -10.95
N LEU A 11 -17.38 -8.27 -10.20
CA LEU A 11 -18.76 -7.84 -10.49
C LEU A 11 -18.95 -6.35 -10.21
N ARG A 12 -18.22 -5.80 -9.25
CA ARG A 12 -18.11 -4.38 -8.95
C ARG A 12 -16.68 -4.07 -8.52
N CYS A 13 -16.11 -3.05 -9.12
CA CYS A 13 -14.74 -2.63 -8.84
C CYS A 13 -14.71 -1.13 -8.49
N PRO A 14 -14.47 -0.76 -7.22
CA PRO A 14 -14.41 0.64 -6.84
C PRO A 14 -13.14 1.32 -7.37
N PRO A 15 -13.15 2.66 -7.55
CA PRO A 15 -11.97 3.41 -7.94
C PRO A 15 -10.80 3.19 -6.97
N GLY A 16 -9.57 3.25 -7.49
CA GLY A 16 -8.36 3.03 -6.69
C GLY A 16 -8.12 1.56 -6.34
N THR A 17 -8.78 0.63 -7.05
CA THR A 17 -8.47 -0.80 -7.01
C THR A 17 -7.38 -1.10 -8.04
N SER A 18 -6.31 -1.79 -7.63
CA SER A 18 -5.18 -2.15 -8.48
C SER A 18 -4.55 -3.47 -8.04
N LEU A 19 -3.88 -4.15 -8.96
CA LEU A 19 -3.04 -5.29 -8.63
C LEU A 19 -1.66 -4.79 -8.19
N GLN A 20 -1.19 -5.30 -7.06
CA GLN A 20 0.08 -4.89 -6.46
C GLN A 20 0.80 -6.10 -5.89
N ASP A 21 2.14 -6.03 -5.96
CA ASP A 21 3.07 -6.99 -5.35
C ASP A 21 4.11 -6.23 -4.50
N GLU A 22 5.32 -6.72 -4.34
CA GLU A 22 6.39 -6.01 -3.62
C GLU A 22 6.96 -4.82 -4.40
N GLY A 23 6.69 -4.76 -5.70
CA GLY A 23 7.14 -3.70 -6.61
C GLY A 23 8.33 -4.10 -7.49
N ARG A 24 8.82 -3.11 -8.28
CA ARG A 24 9.90 -3.24 -9.27
C ARG A 24 11.19 -2.67 -8.71
N LEU A 25 12.18 -3.51 -8.46
CA LEU A 25 13.47 -3.03 -7.95
C LEU A 25 14.41 -2.55 -9.06
N SER A 26 14.16 -2.91 -10.32
CA SER A 26 15.04 -2.64 -11.47
C SER A 26 14.51 -1.58 -12.44
N GLY A 27 13.46 -0.84 -12.07
CA GLY A 27 12.82 0.15 -12.96
C GLY A 27 13.45 1.54 -12.95
N ALA A 28 14.14 1.92 -11.87
CA ALA A 28 14.58 3.29 -11.62
C ALA A 28 15.47 3.89 -12.72
N GLN A 29 16.36 3.10 -13.30
CA GLN A 29 17.24 3.54 -14.41
C GLN A 29 16.48 3.93 -15.68
N TYR A 30 15.24 3.51 -15.81
CA TYR A 30 14.34 3.85 -16.93
C TYR A 30 13.30 4.91 -16.54
N GLY A 31 13.43 5.52 -15.35
CA GLY A 31 12.43 6.48 -14.83
C GLY A 31 11.14 5.82 -14.33
N ILE A 32 11.11 4.49 -14.21
CA ILE A 32 9.93 3.74 -13.81
C ILE A 32 9.94 3.57 -12.28
N PRO A 33 8.86 3.95 -11.57
CA PRO A 33 8.78 3.85 -10.12
C PRO A 33 8.74 2.40 -9.63
N THR A 34 9.06 2.23 -8.36
CA THR A 34 9.01 0.93 -7.69
C THR A 34 7.62 0.32 -7.74
N SER A 35 6.56 1.13 -7.59
CA SER A 35 5.19 0.66 -7.43
C SER A 35 5.05 -0.34 -6.26
N GLY A 36 4.15 -1.31 -6.34
CA GLY A 36 3.91 -2.27 -5.27
C GLY A 36 2.91 -1.78 -4.23
N ALA A 37 2.63 -2.63 -3.26
CA ALA A 37 1.69 -2.35 -2.20
C ALA A 37 2.08 -1.09 -1.41
N MET A 38 1.12 -0.18 -1.19
CA MET A 38 1.34 1.05 -0.42
C MET A 38 1.65 0.77 1.05
N ASP A 39 0.94 -0.21 1.63
CA ASP A 39 1.16 -0.73 2.98
C ASP A 39 1.73 -2.14 2.87
N GLN A 40 3.06 -2.21 2.88
CA GLN A 40 3.81 -3.47 2.78
C GLN A 40 3.54 -4.39 3.98
N LYS A 41 3.33 -3.83 5.17
CA LYS A 41 3.10 -4.59 6.39
C LYS A 41 1.82 -5.44 6.31
N SER A 42 0.71 -4.83 5.90
CA SER A 42 -0.55 -5.54 5.68
C SER A 42 -0.45 -6.56 4.53
N PHE A 43 0.19 -6.16 3.43
CA PHE A 43 0.40 -7.03 2.28
C PHE A 43 1.22 -8.28 2.63
N HIS A 44 2.35 -8.11 3.32
CA HIS A 44 3.19 -9.23 3.74
C HIS A 44 2.47 -10.14 4.73
N TRP A 45 1.75 -9.56 5.70
CA TRP A 45 1.01 -10.34 6.67
C TRP A 45 -0.06 -11.23 6.00
N ALA A 46 -0.86 -10.68 5.08
CA ALA A 46 -1.89 -11.45 4.37
C ALA A 46 -1.29 -12.58 3.54
N ASN A 47 -0.16 -12.34 2.86
CA ASN A 47 0.54 -13.36 2.10
C ASN A 47 1.20 -14.41 2.99
N HIS A 48 1.74 -14.02 4.15
CA HIS A 48 2.28 -14.95 5.14
C HIS A 48 1.23 -15.94 5.65
N ILE A 49 0.01 -15.48 5.94
CA ILE A 49 -1.11 -16.34 6.36
C ILE A 49 -1.46 -17.38 5.30
N LEU A 50 -1.38 -17.02 4.02
CA LEU A 50 -1.61 -17.92 2.89
C LEU A 50 -0.40 -18.79 2.56
N GLN A 51 0.73 -18.61 3.26
CA GLN A 51 2.01 -19.26 2.96
C GLN A 51 2.47 -19.02 1.51
N ASN A 52 2.12 -17.86 0.96
CA ASN A 52 2.56 -17.46 -0.37
C ASN A 52 4.07 -17.22 -0.36
N THR A 53 4.74 -17.67 -1.41
CA THR A 53 6.18 -17.49 -1.63
C THR A 53 6.44 -16.74 -2.95
N GLY A 54 7.65 -16.25 -3.13
CA GLY A 54 8.00 -15.41 -4.27
C GLY A 54 7.40 -14.01 -4.10
N ASN A 55 7.04 -13.37 -5.16
CA ASN A 55 6.43 -12.04 -5.17
C ASN A 55 4.94 -12.15 -5.58
N PRO A 56 4.03 -12.61 -4.71
CA PRO A 56 2.64 -12.88 -5.05
C PRO A 56 1.88 -11.57 -5.31
N VAL A 57 1.04 -11.57 -6.35
CA VAL A 57 0.22 -10.41 -6.69
C VAL A 57 -1.08 -10.45 -5.92
N ALA A 58 -1.44 -9.33 -5.29
CA ALA A 58 -2.68 -9.13 -4.53
C ALA A 58 -3.50 -7.98 -5.12
N LEU A 59 -4.78 -7.91 -4.76
CA LEU A 59 -5.63 -6.79 -5.07
C LEU A 59 -5.58 -5.77 -3.93
N GLU A 60 -5.07 -4.57 -4.20
CA GLU A 60 -5.10 -3.41 -3.30
C GLU A 60 -6.35 -2.58 -3.57
N MET A 61 -7.09 -2.24 -2.53
CA MET A 61 -8.28 -1.40 -2.61
C MET A 61 -8.11 -0.14 -1.76
N ALA A 62 -8.46 1.01 -2.34
CA ALA A 62 -8.46 2.30 -1.64
C ALA A 62 -9.87 2.76 -1.22
N GLN A 63 -10.91 2.09 -1.70
CA GLN A 63 -12.31 2.46 -1.44
C GLN A 63 -13.18 1.22 -1.24
N PRO A 64 -14.30 1.33 -0.51
CA PRO A 64 -15.27 0.26 -0.31
C PRO A 64 -16.07 -0.08 -1.57
N GLY A 65 -16.69 -1.24 -1.57
CA GLY A 65 -17.68 -1.61 -2.58
C GLY A 65 -17.22 -2.63 -3.59
N LEU A 66 -16.12 -3.36 -3.35
CA LEU A 66 -15.71 -4.48 -4.19
C LEU A 66 -16.75 -5.61 -4.09
N ARG A 67 -17.10 -6.22 -5.24
CA ARG A 67 -17.82 -7.48 -5.34
C ARG A 67 -17.06 -8.38 -6.31
N ILE A 68 -16.62 -9.54 -5.84
CA ILE A 68 -15.81 -10.48 -6.61
C ILE A 68 -16.35 -11.90 -6.44
N GLN A 69 -16.53 -12.60 -7.54
CA GLN A 69 -17.06 -13.97 -7.58
C GLN A 69 -15.97 -14.93 -8.07
N PHE A 70 -15.86 -16.06 -7.39
CA PHE A 70 -14.85 -17.08 -7.67
C PHE A 70 -15.50 -18.30 -8.33
N ASP A 71 -14.89 -18.87 -9.36
CA ASP A 71 -15.40 -20.04 -10.06
C ASP A 71 -14.81 -21.37 -9.60
N GLN A 72 -13.77 -21.34 -8.76
CA GLN A 72 -13.09 -22.52 -8.20
C GLN A 72 -12.79 -22.30 -6.72
N ASP A 73 -12.64 -23.41 -5.98
CA ASP A 73 -12.22 -23.38 -4.58
C ASP A 73 -10.85 -22.74 -4.42
N CYS A 74 -10.71 -21.87 -3.41
CA CYS A 74 -9.46 -21.23 -3.08
C CYS A 74 -9.42 -20.77 -1.62
N GLN A 75 -8.26 -20.28 -1.20
CA GLN A 75 -8.10 -19.57 0.08
C GLN A 75 -7.69 -18.13 -0.17
N ILE A 76 -8.28 -17.23 0.59
CA ILE A 76 -7.96 -15.80 0.57
C ILE A 76 -7.60 -15.31 1.98
N SER A 77 -6.91 -14.18 2.03
CA SER A 77 -6.64 -13.44 3.26
C SER A 77 -6.94 -11.96 3.03
N LEU A 78 -7.51 -11.33 4.05
CA LEU A 78 -7.77 -9.89 4.08
C LEU A 78 -6.92 -9.23 5.17
N ALA A 79 -6.15 -8.20 4.82
CA ALA A 79 -5.40 -7.37 5.77
C ALA A 79 -5.37 -5.90 5.33
N GLY A 80 -5.05 -5.01 6.28
CA GLY A 80 -5.08 -3.56 6.09
C GLY A 80 -6.24 -2.94 6.83
N ALA A 81 -7.01 -2.12 6.17
CA ALA A 81 -8.17 -1.43 6.74
C ALA A 81 -9.15 -2.40 7.41
N LYS A 82 -9.74 -1.97 8.52
CA LYS A 82 -10.88 -2.67 9.12
C LYS A 82 -12.13 -2.41 8.28
N VAL A 83 -12.76 -3.48 7.82
CA VAL A 83 -13.88 -3.40 6.87
C VAL A 83 -15.06 -4.26 7.30
N LEU A 84 -16.24 -3.94 6.80
CA LEU A 84 -17.34 -4.87 6.76
C LEU A 84 -17.18 -5.76 5.52
N ALA A 85 -17.20 -7.06 5.70
CA ALA A 85 -17.11 -8.01 4.59
C ALA A 85 -18.09 -9.16 4.78
N SER A 86 -18.55 -9.77 3.67
CA SER A 86 -19.44 -10.93 3.68
C SER A 86 -19.14 -11.88 2.52
N ILE A 87 -19.45 -13.15 2.71
CA ILE A 87 -19.54 -14.14 1.64
C ILE A 87 -20.98 -14.58 1.53
N ASN A 88 -21.56 -14.46 0.33
CA ASN A 88 -22.95 -14.81 0.05
C ASN A 88 -23.90 -14.18 1.09
N GLN A 89 -23.70 -12.88 1.40
CA GLN A 89 -24.44 -12.10 2.40
C GLN A 89 -24.21 -12.54 3.87
N THR A 90 -23.45 -13.60 4.14
CA THR A 90 -23.06 -14.00 5.50
C THR A 90 -21.85 -13.18 5.95
N PRO A 91 -21.97 -12.38 7.04
CA PRO A 91 -20.86 -11.58 7.52
C PRO A 91 -19.63 -12.43 7.86
N LEU A 92 -18.46 -11.97 7.41
CA LEU A 92 -17.21 -12.58 7.78
C LEU A 92 -16.87 -12.23 9.24
N SER A 93 -16.54 -13.24 10.02
CA SER A 93 -15.86 -13.05 11.30
C SER A 93 -14.42 -12.60 11.04
N ASN A 94 -13.77 -12.01 12.06
CA ASN A 94 -12.38 -11.51 11.99
C ASN A 94 -11.34 -12.63 11.73
N SER A 95 -11.61 -13.54 10.80
CA SER A 95 -10.70 -14.61 10.41
C SER A 95 -9.80 -14.08 9.29
N SER A 96 -8.51 -14.29 9.46
CA SER A 96 -7.50 -13.87 8.49
C SER A 96 -7.36 -14.83 7.32
N LEU A 97 -7.66 -16.11 7.53
CA LEU A 97 -7.69 -17.15 6.50
C LEU A 97 -9.14 -17.51 6.20
N ILE A 98 -9.55 -17.32 4.97
CA ILE A 98 -10.93 -17.46 4.50
C ILE A 98 -10.95 -18.50 3.38
N SER A 99 -11.73 -19.55 3.56
CA SER A 99 -11.99 -20.53 2.50
C SER A 99 -13.12 -20.05 1.61
N ILE A 100 -12.93 -20.12 0.32
CA ILE A 100 -13.88 -19.77 -0.74
C ILE A 100 -14.25 -21.05 -1.48
N ALA A 101 -15.53 -21.29 -1.64
CA ALA A 101 -16.05 -22.35 -2.50
C ALA A 101 -16.34 -21.82 -3.92
N ALA A 102 -16.33 -22.71 -4.90
CA ALA A 102 -16.72 -22.38 -6.27
C ALA A 102 -18.15 -21.75 -6.29
N GLY A 103 -18.29 -20.60 -6.91
CA GLY A 103 -19.53 -19.82 -6.98
C GLY A 103 -19.67 -18.76 -5.88
N ASP A 104 -18.84 -18.76 -4.85
CA ASP A 104 -18.93 -17.78 -3.77
C ASP A 104 -18.73 -16.34 -4.24
N LEU A 105 -19.49 -15.44 -3.64
CA LEU A 105 -19.44 -14.00 -3.84
C LEU A 105 -18.89 -13.33 -2.57
N LEU A 106 -17.68 -12.77 -2.66
CA LEU A 106 -17.11 -11.91 -1.63
C LEU A 106 -17.53 -10.46 -1.87
N GLU A 107 -18.02 -9.81 -0.83
CA GLU A 107 -18.41 -8.40 -0.84
C GLU A 107 -17.64 -7.64 0.24
N ILE A 108 -16.98 -6.54 -0.16
CA ILE A 108 -16.27 -5.63 0.74
C ILE A 108 -17.11 -4.36 0.88
N GLY A 109 -17.65 -4.15 2.06
CA GLY A 109 -18.47 -3.01 2.43
C GLY A 109 -17.65 -1.83 2.94
N ALA A 110 -18.20 -1.10 3.91
CA ALA A 110 -17.60 0.11 4.46
C ALA A 110 -16.24 -0.15 5.13
N PHE A 111 -15.32 0.79 4.92
CA PHE A 111 -14.05 0.86 5.66
C PHE A 111 -14.30 1.58 6.99
N LEU A 112 -14.19 0.84 8.09
CA LEU A 112 -14.41 1.35 9.45
C LEU A 112 -13.20 2.16 9.95
N SER A 113 -11.98 1.66 9.70
CA SER A 113 -10.72 2.37 9.95
C SER A 113 -9.69 1.97 8.91
N GLY A 114 -8.67 2.82 8.66
CA GLY A 114 -7.67 2.61 7.62
C GLY A 114 -8.14 3.00 6.22
N SER A 115 -7.23 3.04 5.25
CA SER A 115 -7.45 3.51 3.88
C SER A 115 -7.07 2.50 2.80
N ARG A 116 -6.39 1.41 3.15
CA ARG A 116 -5.94 0.38 2.21
C ARG A 116 -6.31 -1.00 2.71
N LEU A 117 -6.96 -1.78 1.85
CA LEU A 117 -7.27 -3.19 2.09
C LEU A 117 -6.59 -4.03 1.02
N TYR A 118 -6.00 -5.14 1.44
CA TYR A 118 -5.41 -6.15 0.55
C TYR A 118 -6.26 -7.40 0.57
N LEU A 119 -6.65 -7.86 -0.63
CA LEU A 119 -7.19 -9.18 -0.88
C LEU A 119 -6.07 -10.01 -1.51
N CYS A 120 -5.46 -10.86 -0.71
CA CYS A 120 -4.50 -11.84 -1.16
C CYS A 120 -5.20 -13.17 -1.42
N ILE A 121 -4.74 -13.93 -2.41
CA ILE A 121 -5.20 -15.26 -2.74
C ILE A 121 -4.02 -16.24 -2.68
N GLN A 122 -4.28 -17.48 -2.35
CA GLN A 122 -3.24 -18.51 -2.32
C GLN A 122 -2.57 -18.65 -3.69
N GLY A 123 -1.25 -18.56 -3.74
CA GLY A 123 -0.46 -18.55 -4.98
C GLY A 123 -0.45 -17.22 -5.74
N GLY A 124 -1.17 -16.18 -5.26
CA GLY A 124 -1.27 -14.87 -5.90
C GLY A 124 -2.11 -14.87 -7.19
N PHE A 125 -2.57 -13.70 -7.61
CA PHE A 125 -3.18 -13.53 -8.93
C PHE A 125 -2.14 -13.72 -10.04
N GLN A 126 -2.54 -14.44 -11.08
CA GLN A 126 -1.68 -14.75 -12.22
C GLN A 126 -1.77 -13.63 -13.25
N VAL A 127 -0.69 -12.89 -13.42
CA VAL A 127 -0.63 -11.72 -14.30
C VAL A 127 0.68 -11.71 -15.09
N GLU A 128 0.71 -10.97 -16.18
CA GLU A 128 1.95 -10.66 -16.87
C GLU A 128 2.85 -9.80 -15.97
N ARG A 129 4.15 -10.11 -15.95
CA ARG A 129 5.12 -9.37 -15.15
C ARG A 129 5.99 -8.49 -16.02
N HIS A 130 6.10 -7.24 -15.63
CA HIS A 130 6.96 -6.26 -16.29
C HIS A 130 8.09 -5.85 -15.34
N LEU A 131 9.33 -6.01 -15.76
CA LEU A 131 10.51 -5.76 -14.92
C LEU A 131 10.47 -6.54 -13.58
N GLY A 132 9.99 -7.78 -13.63
CA GLY A 132 9.91 -8.68 -12.48
C GLY A 132 8.71 -8.47 -11.55
N SER A 133 7.83 -7.49 -11.83
CA SER A 133 6.65 -7.16 -10.99
C SER A 133 5.34 -7.26 -11.78
N GLY A 134 4.30 -7.73 -11.11
CA GLY A 134 2.90 -7.70 -11.57
C GLY A 134 2.11 -6.49 -11.09
N SER A 135 2.78 -5.51 -10.46
CA SER A 135 2.12 -4.29 -9.99
C SER A 135 1.62 -3.43 -11.14
N ASP A 136 0.39 -2.97 -11.02
CA ASP A 136 -0.20 -2.02 -11.97
C ASP A 136 0.51 -0.66 -11.90
N PHE A 137 0.90 -0.16 -13.08
CA PHE A 137 1.41 1.20 -13.25
C PHE A 137 1.13 1.65 -14.70
N GLU A 138 0.53 2.83 -14.87
CA GLU A 138 -0.06 3.28 -16.13
C GLU A 138 0.89 3.23 -17.35
N SER A 139 2.16 3.49 -17.14
CA SER A 139 3.14 3.50 -18.24
C SER A 139 3.82 2.16 -18.50
N VAL A 140 3.49 1.11 -17.75
CA VAL A 140 4.20 -0.18 -17.80
C VAL A 140 3.25 -1.35 -17.99
N SER A 141 2.17 -1.41 -17.22
CA SER A 141 1.18 -2.47 -17.35
C SER A 141 0.17 -2.18 -18.47
N SER A 142 -0.27 -3.20 -19.17
CA SER A 142 -1.29 -3.10 -20.22
C SER A 142 -2.63 -2.55 -19.69
N THR A 143 -2.88 -2.73 -18.39
CA THR A 143 -4.08 -2.24 -17.69
C THR A 143 -3.65 -1.67 -16.35
N SER A 144 -3.84 -0.37 -16.15
CA SER A 144 -3.48 0.33 -14.91
C SER A 144 -4.65 0.52 -13.96
N LYS A 145 -5.89 0.34 -14.46
CA LYS A 145 -7.13 0.52 -13.70
C LYS A 145 -7.99 -0.72 -13.84
N ARG A 146 -8.35 -1.30 -12.71
CA ARG A 146 -9.28 -2.43 -12.68
C ARG A 146 -10.71 -1.94 -12.90
N SER A 147 -11.52 -2.76 -13.53
CA SER A 147 -12.90 -2.41 -13.89
C SER A 147 -13.89 -3.53 -13.59
N ALA A 148 -15.17 -3.19 -13.55
CA ALA A 148 -16.23 -4.21 -13.48
C ALA A 148 -16.21 -5.10 -14.72
N SER A 149 -16.61 -6.36 -14.53
CA SER A 149 -16.60 -7.45 -15.52
C SER A 149 -15.20 -7.97 -15.89
N GLU A 150 -14.13 -7.43 -15.31
CA GLU A 150 -12.78 -7.97 -15.48
C GLU A 150 -12.64 -9.32 -14.78
N VAL A 151 -11.88 -10.21 -15.40
CA VAL A 151 -11.59 -11.56 -14.88
C VAL A 151 -10.13 -11.64 -14.50
N LEU A 152 -9.88 -11.90 -13.23
CA LEU A 152 -8.55 -12.17 -12.69
C LEU A 152 -8.35 -13.69 -12.61
N THR A 153 -7.18 -14.17 -13.03
CA THR A 153 -6.85 -15.61 -12.99
C THR A 153 -6.04 -15.91 -11.73
N TYR A 154 -6.28 -17.08 -11.12
CA TYR A 154 -5.52 -17.59 -9.98
C TYR A 154 -5.32 -19.11 -10.10
N VAL A 155 -4.41 -19.66 -9.29
CA VAL A 155 -4.26 -21.11 -9.19
C VAL A 155 -5.29 -21.65 -8.20
N ALA A 156 -6.11 -22.60 -8.64
CA ALA A 156 -7.07 -23.25 -7.76
C ALA A 156 -6.39 -24.36 -6.94
N PHE A 157 -6.70 -24.40 -5.65
CA PHE A 157 -6.18 -25.40 -4.72
C PHE A 157 -7.33 -26.21 -4.13
N PRO A 158 -7.55 -27.45 -4.61
CA PRO A 158 -8.64 -28.30 -4.10
C PRO A 158 -8.39 -28.80 -2.67
N GLN A 159 -7.13 -28.69 -2.16
CA GLN A 159 -6.79 -29.00 -0.77
C GLN A 159 -6.52 -27.68 -0.04
N LEU A 160 -7.42 -27.32 0.86
CA LEU A 160 -7.31 -26.12 1.67
C LEU A 160 -6.35 -26.36 2.83
N ASN A 161 -5.41 -25.43 3.05
CA ASN A 161 -4.53 -25.46 4.21
C ASN A 161 -5.35 -25.25 5.49
N SER A 162 -5.16 -26.11 6.49
CA SER A 162 -5.72 -25.88 7.81
C SER A 162 -4.66 -25.27 8.71
N LEU A 163 -4.85 -24.04 9.13
CA LEU A 163 -4.00 -23.45 10.16
C LEU A 163 -4.44 -23.99 11.54
N ARG A 164 -3.49 -24.47 12.34
CA ARG A 164 -3.73 -24.85 13.73
C ARG A 164 -4.09 -23.65 14.61
N ALA A 165 -3.60 -22.48 14.28
CA ALA A 165 -3.94 -21.21 14.91
C ALA A 165 -4.85 -20.38 13.99
N LYS A 166 -5.72 -19.54 14.57
CA LYS A 166 -6.54 -18.56 13.85
C LYS A 166 -5.97 -17.17 14.15
N PRO A 167 -4.88 -16.75 13.48
CA PRO A 167 -4.32 -15.44 13.71
C PRO A 167 -5.32 -14.38 13.30
N LYS A 168 -5.42 -13.32 14.09
CA LYS A 168 -6.26 -12.16 13.81
C LYS A 168 -5.37 -11.03 13.30
N TRP A 169 -5.85 -10.30 12.31
CA TRP A 169 -5.24 -9.04 11.91
C TRP A 169 -5.64 -7.95 12.92
N GLU A 170 -4.63 -7.32 13.51
CA GLU A 170 -4.84 -6.19 14.41
C GLU A 170 -4.61 -4.89 13.65
N THR A 171 -5.53 -3.92 13.82
CA THR A 171 -5.48 -2.64 13.11
C THR A 171 -4.98 -1.48 13.98
N SER A 172 -4.80 -1.71 15.27
CA SER A 172 -4.39 -0.69 16.24
C SER A 172 -3.03 -0.05 15.92
N TRP A 173 -2.14 -0.77 15.24
CA TRP A 173 -0.79 -0.31 14.94
C TRP A 173 -0.75 0.94 14.04
N PHE A 174 -1.74 1.14 13.17
CA PHE A 174 -1.79 2.33 12.31
C PHE A 174 -2.70 3.46 12.87
N GLU A 175 -3.35 3.26 14.02
CA GLU A 175 -4.19 4.30 14.64
C GLU A 175 -3.35 5.39 15.28
N SER A 176 -2.18 5.05 15.81
CA SER A 176 -1.22 6.02 16.36
C SER A 176 -0.84 7.10 15.34
N PRO A 177 -0.75 8.39 15.75
CA PRO A 177 -0.31 9.46 14.87
C PRO A 177 1.20 9.49 14.63
N GLU A 178 2.00 8.75 15.38
CA GLU A 178 3.46 8.74 15.26
C GLU A 178 3.90 8.02 13.98
N ILE A 179 4.66 8.72 13.14
CA ILE A 179 5.28 8.22 11.91
C ILE A 179 6.80 8.24 12.08
N GLU A 180 7.39 7.07 12.12
CA GLU A 180 8.84 6.93 12.28
C GLU A 180 9.59 7.37 11.01
N ALA A 181 10.62 8.20 11.22
CA ALA A 181 11.43 8.74 10.14
C ALA A 181 12.88 8.93 10.57
N TYR A 182 13.78 8.72 9.63
CA TYR A 182 15.17 9.15 9.71
C TYR A 182 15.29 10.60 9.22
N ARG A 183 16.36 11.29 9.65
CA ARG A 183 16.78 12.53 9.01
C ARG A 183 17.15 12.25 7.55
N GLY A 184 16.63 13.08 6.64
CA GLY A 184 16.93 12.96 5.21
C GLY A 184 18.30 13.53 4.86
N ALA A 185 18.73 13.32 3.62
CA ALA A 185 20.04 13.75 3.14
C ALA A 185 20.26 15.27 3.22
N ASP A 186 19.18 16.04 3.15
CA ASP A 186 19.21 17.50 3.13
C ASP A 186 18.67 18.12 4.45
N TRP A 187 18.60 17.31 5.53
CA TRP A 187 18.12 17.76 6.85
C TRP A 187 18.90 18.94 7.42
N GLU A 188 20.22 18.96 7.22
CA GLU A 188 21.10 19.99 7.76
C GLU A 188 20.94 21.35 7.04
N LEU A 189 20.21 21.42 5.93
CA LEU A 189 19.82 22.69 5.30
C LEU A 189 18.75 23.45 6.11
N LEU A 190 18.07 22.75 7.02
CA LEU A 190 17.04 23.33 7.88
C LEU A 190 17.67 24.08 9.06
N SER A 191 17.15 25.26 9.37
CA SER A 191 17.48 25.94 10.62
C SER A 191 17.02 25.13 11.84
N SER A 192 17.65 25.35 12.99
CA SER A 192 17.28 24.69 14.25
C SER A 192 15.80 24.92 14.62
N ALA A 193 15.22 26.07 14.25
CA ALA A 193 13.80 26.35 14.46
C ALA A 193 12.91 25.48 13.59
N GLN A 194 13.25 25.25 12.33
CA GLN A 194 12.53 24.37 11.40
C GLN A 194 12.65 22.90 11.82
N GLN A 195 13.87 22.46 12.19
CA GLN A 195 14.09 21.12 12.71
C GLN A 195 13.22 20.83 13.94
N LYS A 196 13.19 21.78 14.90
CA LYS A 196 12.33 21.69 16.09
C LYS A 196 10.84 21.68 15.71
N LEU A 197 10.44 22.53 14.78
CA LEU A 197 9.04 22.59 14.29
C LEU A 197 8.62 21.24 13.72
N ILE A 198 9.40 20.66 12.83
CA ILE A 198 9.10 19.37 12.18
C ILE A 198 9.01 18.23 13.20
N GLY A 199 9.91 18.19 14.18
CA GLY A 199 9.93 17.15 15.21
C GLY A 199 8.87 17.29 16.31
N SER A 200 8.17 18.43 16.43
CA SER A 200 7.21 18.67 17.51
C SER A 200 5.78 18.95 17.06
N LYS A 201 5.58 19.41 15.82
CA LYS A 201 4.27 19.81 15.30
C LYS A 201 3.45 18.60 14.86
N THR A 202 2.13 18.71 15.06
CA THR A 202 1.17 17.82 14.42
C THR A 202 0.86 18.34 13.01
N PHE A 203 0.90 17.44 12.02
CA PHE A 203 0.57 17.71 10.63
C PHE A 203 -0.67 16.90 10.27
N HIS A 204 -1.44 17.37 9.29
CA HIS A 204 -2.63 16.68 8.79
C HIS A 204 -2.46 16.31 7.32
N LEU A 205 -2.98 15.13 6.94
CA LEU A 205 -2.95 14.71 5.55
C LEU A 205 -3.91 15.54 4.72
N SER A 206 -3.42 16.08 3.60
CA SER A 206 -4.24 16.79 2.63
C SER A 206 -5.12 15.81 1.82
N LYS A 207 -6.21 16.33 1.27
CA LYS A 207 -7.03 15.62 0.29
C LYS A 207 -6.28 15.34 -1.02
N LEU A 208 -5.22 16.08 -1.30
CA LEU A 208 -4.35 15.88 -2.47
C LEU A 208 -3.32 14.79 -2.18
N SER A 209 -3.81 13.55 -2.03
CA SER A 209 -2.99 12.40 -1.70
C SER A 209 -3.34 11.23 -2.64
N ASN A 210 -2.31 10.59 -3.17
CA ASN A 210 -2.44 9.45 -4.06
C ASN A 210 -1.24 8.50 -3.92
N ARG A 211 -1.10 7.54 -4.83
CA ARG A 211 0.03 6.59 -4.83
C ARG A 211 1.38 7.22 -5.19
N MET A 212 1.41 8.44 -5.79
CA MET A 212 2.64 9.17 -6.07
C MET A 212 3.15 9.93 -4.85
N GLY A 213 2.23 10.53 -4.06
CA GLY A 213 2.64 11.32 -2.91
C GLY A 213 1.47 11.70 -2.00
N ILE A 214 1.80 11.92 -0.75
CA ILE A 214 0.90 12.41 0.29
C ILE A 214 1.37 13.80 0.69
N GLN A 215 0.53 14.82 0.46
CA GLN A 215 0.82 16.18 0.89
C GLN A 215 0.32 16.41 2.31
N LEU A 216 1.07 17.22 3.06
CA LEU A 216 0.64 17.70 4.38
C LEU A 216 0.05 19.12 4.26
N GLU A 217 -0.94 19.41 5.10
CA GLU A 217 -1.67 20.69 5.03
C GLU A 217 -0.85 21.84 5.59
N GLU A 218 -0.16 21.62 6.70
CA GLU A 218 0.62 22.64 7.37
C GLU A 218 1.90 22.95 6.63
N LEU A 219 2.18 24.24 6.56
CA LEU A 219 3.41 24.72 5.94
C LEU A 219 4.56 24.77 6.95
N VAL A 220 5.76 24.50 6.46
CA VAL A 220 7.05 24.79 7.12
C VAL A 220 7.69 25.95 6.36
N PRO A 221 7.56 27.20 6.86
CA PRO A 221 8.15 28.36 6.23
C PRO A 221 9.66 28.17 6.05
N ASN A 222 10.15 28.42 4.84
CA ASN A 222 11.56 28.26 4.52
C ASN A 222 11.97 29.20 3.39
N GLN A 223 13.28 29.29 3.15
CA GLN A 223 13.92 30.02 2.04
C GLN A 223 14.83 29.09 1.25
N LEU A 224 14.57 27.77 1.31
CA LEU A 224 15.37 26.80 0.57
C LEU A 224 15.07 26.89 -0.92
N GLU A 225 16.12 26.87 -1.70
CA GLU A 225 16.03 26.81 -3.16
C GLU A 225 15.81 25.40 -3.64
N GLU A 226 15.37 25.24 -4.87
CA GLU A 226 15.36 23.95 -5.55
C GLU A 226 16.82 23.47 -5.74
N LEU A 227 17.01 22.18 -5.54
CA LEU A 227 18.31 21.52 -5.69
C LEU A 227 18.44 20.92 -7.11
N PRO A 228 19.65 20.65 -7.56
CA PRO A 228 19.84 19.79 -8.73
C PRO A 228 19.09 18.49 -8.54
N THR A 229 18.49 17.99 -9.63
CA THR A 229 17.73 16.74 -9.62
C THR A 229 18.57 15.58 -9.08
N ASN A 230 18.05 14.93 -8.05
CA ASN A 230 18.70 13.81 -7.37
C ASN A 230 17.75 12.59 -7.32
N PRO A 231 18.27 11.37 -7.17
CA PRO A 231 17.45 10.20 -6.91
C PRO A 231 16.61 10.37 -5.65
N VAL A 232 15.34 9.93 -5.74
CA VAL A 232 14.40 9.86 -4.62
C VAL A 232 13.76 8.49 -4.56
N PHE A 233 13.28 8.12 -3.38
CA PHE A 233 12.71 6.81 -3.11
C PHE A 233 11.37 6.96 -2.37
N PRO A 234 10.50 5.95 -2.40
CA PRO A 234 9.34 5.91 -1.52
C PRO A 234 9.73 6.14 -0.06
N GLY A 235 8.95 6.96 0.64
CA GLY A 235 9.24 7.40 2.01
C GLY A 235 10.04 8.69 2.11
N THR A 236 10.67 9.19 1.03
CA THR A 236 11.33 10.49 1.04
C THR A 236 10.31 11.61 1.29
N VAL A 237 10.58 12.47 2.27
CA VAL A 237 9.80 13.69 2.53
C VAL A 237 10.53 14.87 1.91
N GLN A 238 9.91 15.50 0.94
CA GLN A 238 10.42 16.68 0.26
C GLN A 238 9.77 17.95 0.83
N LEU A 239 10.58 19.01 0.97
CA LEU A 239 10.11 20.35 1.35
C LEU A 239 10.20 21.29 0.16
N THR A 240 9.04 21.80 -0.29
CA THR A 240 8.99 22.75 -1.41
C THR A 240 9.36 24.17 -0.96
N PRO A 241 9.79 25.09 -1.87
CA PRO A 241 10.02 26.50 -1.53
C PRO A 241 8.78 27.18 -0.93
N GLY A 242 7.57 26.75 -1.32
CA GLY A 242 6.31 27.22 -0.73
C GLY A 242 6.00 26.66 0.67
N GLY A 243 6.89 25.89 1.28
CA GLY A 243 6.75 25.34 2.62
C GLY A 243 5.90 24.06 2.70
N LYS A 244 5.43 23.49 1.61
CA LYS A 244 4.69 22.23 1.62
C LYS A 244 5.61 21.05 1.80
N MET A 245 5.23 20.13 2.68
CA MET A 245 5.87 18.81 2.76
C MET A 245 5.09 17.78 1.94
N ILE A 246 5.82 17.02 1.14
CA ILE A 246 5.30 15.96 0.28
C ILE A 246 6.05 14.68 0.62
N VAL A 247 5.33 13.68 1.10
CA VAL A 247 5.88 12.33 1.30
C VAL A 247 5.73 11.56 0.00
N LEU A 248 6.84 11.20 -0.63
CA LEU A 248 6.84 10.41 -1.84
C LEU A 248 6.41 8.97 -1.52
N MET A 249 5.48 8.45 -2.31
CA MET A 249 4.93 7.11 -2.12
C MET A 249 5.33 6.18 -3.28
N ARG A 250 4.75 5.01 -3.34
CA ARG A 250 5.21 3.89 -4.19
C ARG A 250 5.26 4.18 -5.70
N ASP A 251 4.40 5.07 -6.22
CA ASP A 251 4.37 5.43 -7.64
C ASP A 251 5.02 6.81 -7.90
N ALA A 252 5.76 7.35 -6.94
CA ALA A 252 6.51 8.60 -7.12
C ALA A 252 7.56 8.48 -8.22
N GLY A 253 7.86 9.59 -8.87
CA GLY A 253 9.01 9.67 -9.78
C GLY A 253 10.31 9.29 -9.06
N VAL A 254 11.26 8.76 -9.83
CA VAL A 254 12.54 8.26 -9.30
C VAL A 254 13.59 9.36 -9.07
N THR A 255 13.28 10.58 -9.47
CA THR A 255 14.14 11.77 -9.29
C THR A 255 13.30 12.97 -8.85
N GLY A 256 13.93 13.89 -8.11
CA GLY A 256 13.30 15.13 -7.65
C GLY A 256 14.33 16.20 -7.33
N GLY A 257 13.87 17.46 -7.35
CA GLY A 257 14.71 18.66 -7.13
C GLY A 257 14.40 19.42 -5.84
N TYR A 258 13.53 18.90 -4.96
CA TYR A 258 13.29 19.54 -3.66
C TYR A 258 14.14 18.93 -2.56
N PRO A 259 14.56 19.70 -1.54
CA PRO A 259 15.27 19.20 -0.38
C PRO A 259 14.59 18.00 0.27
N ARG A 260 15.33 16.92 0.47
CA ARG A 260 14.90 15.64 1.06
C ARG A 260 15.15 15.69 2.57
N ILE A 261 14.16 16.18 3.30
CA ILE A 261 14.34 16.53 4.72
C ILE A 261 14.16 15.33 5.67
N LEU A 262 13.35 14.34 5.32
CA LEU A 262 13.17 13.10 6.08
C LEU A 262 13.10 11.90 5.14
N LEU A 263 13.32 10.72 5.71
CA LEU A 263 13.06 9.43 5.07
C LEU A 263 12.25 8.55 6.03
N LEU A 264 11.03 8.21 5.69
CA LEU A 264 10.19 7.33 6.51
C LEU A 264 10.75 5.91 6.54
N THR A 265 10.62 5.24 7.69
CA THR A 265 10.84 3.79 7.77
C THR A 265 9.77 3.04 6.94
N GLU A 266 9.97 1.75 6.67
CA GLU A 266 8.94 0.93 6.01
C GLU A 266 7.65 0.86 6.84
N ASP A 267 7.77 0.73 8.17
CA ASP A 267 6.63 0.80 9.09
C ASP A 267 5.96 2.18 9.05
N GLY A 268 6.73 3.26 9.01
CA GLY A 268 6.23 4.63 8.85
C GLY A 268 5.46 4.82 7.53
N GLN A 269 5.98 4.29 6.41
CA GLN A 269 5.31 4.32 5.11
C GLN A 269 4.00 3.52 5.14
N SER A 270 4.03 2.29 5.68
CA SER A 270 2.86 1.43 5.81
C SER A 270 1.77 2.09 6.68
N LYS A 271 2.16 2.68 7.81
CA LYS A 271 1.26 3.43 8.69
C LYS A 271 0.65 4.64 8.00
N LEU A 272 1.48 5.42 7.29
CA LEU A 272 1.02 6.59 6.54
C LEU A 272 0.02 6.21 5.43
N ALA A 273 0.25 5.07 4.76
CA ALA A 273 -0.65 4.56 3.72
C ALA A 273 -2.06 4.22 4.25
N GLN A 274 -2.20 3.97 5.56
CA GLN A 274 -3.50 3.71 6.19
C GLN A 274 -4.21 4.98 6.69
N LYS A 275 -3.52 6.14 6.71
CA LYS A 275 -4.13 7.40 7.11
C LYS A 275 -5.08 7.95 6.04
N ARG A 276 -6.07 8.71 6.48
CA ARG A 276 -7.07 9.39 5.64
C ARG A 276 -6.80 10.89 5.58
N ALA A 277 -7.35 11.57 4.60
CA ALA A 277 -7.31 13.02 4.56
C ALA A 277 -7.88 13.62 5.86
N GLY A 278 -7.16 14.56 6.45
CA GLY A 278 -7.45 15.18 7.73
C GLY A 278 -6.95 14.41 8.95
N ASP A 279 -6.44 13.18 8.81
CA ASP A 279 -5.85 12.45 9.94
C ASP A 279 -4.56 13.15 10.40
N PRO A 280 -4.35 13.26 11.74
CA PRO A 280 -3.14 13.83 12.30
C PRO A 280 -1.96 12.84 12.22
N ILE A 281 -0.77 13.40 11.97
CA ILE A 281 0.51 12.69 12.10
C ILE A 281 1.53 13.55 12.82
N ARG A 282 2.50 12.91 13.44
CA ARG A 282 3.71 13.52 14.01
C ARG A 282 4.92 12.68 13.60
N PHE A 283 5.98 13.33 13.16
CA PHE A 283 7.21 12.62 12.85
C PHE A 283 7.96 12.26 14.14
N GLN A 284 8.22 10.98 14.31
CA GLN A 284 9.09 10.47 15.36
C GLN A 284 10.47 10.22 14.73
N LEU A 285 11.42 11.10 15.03
CA LEU A 285 12.78 10.95 14.53
C LEU A 285 13.47 9.82 15.29
N ILE A 286 14.00 8.87 14.53
CA ILE A 286 14.82 7.78 15.05
C ILE A 286 16.28 7.98 14.59
N GLU A 287 17.22 7.59 15.44
CA GLU A 287 18.63 7.64 15.10
C GLU A 287 18.98 6.49 14.15
N THR A 288 19.80 6.79 13.15
CA THR A 288 20.39 5.76 12.30
C THR A 288 21.31 4.93 13.17
N ILE A 289 21.12 3.62 13.25
CA ILE A 289 22.10 2.74 13.86
C ILE A 289 23.34 2.79 12.95
N THR A 290 24.31 3.59 13.33
CA THR A 290 25.65 3.54 12.71
C THR A 290 26.29 2.24 13.19
N GLY A 291 26.23 1.21 12.33
CA GLY A 291 26.98 -0.02 12.51
C GLY A 291 28.44 0.17 12.15
#